data_30b4ad477c8bf57ad345862293ee2b8d
#
_entry.id   30b4ad477c8bf57ad345862293ee2b8d
#
_cell.length_a   1.000
_cell.length_b   1.000
_cell.length_c   1.000
_cell.angle_alpha   90.00
_cell.angle_beta   90.00
_cell.angle_gamma   90.00
#
_symmetry.space_group_name_H-M   'P 1'
#
loop_
_entity.id
_entity.type
_entity.pdbx_description
1 polymer ?
#
loop_
_entity_poly.entity_id
_entity_poly.type
_entity_poly.pdbx_seq_one_letter_code
_entity_poly.pdbx_strand_id
1 'polypeptide(L)'
;MPHILKYCSLSLLTLSVAAVMTSCGRGTGTDSMLPIAKKALGDSTSIYYGDFEEYPAELSSLAIGVFDCSPDGFDVVEKILTADHYDNITGKPVPDGISDFGGEHVQMLFDKANGPYGGYLNHNNLDFLKEQLIRNTIFLTGSRYYNLAVDEYQSGYKEPVKLILVPSSVAALYGMKDIHSLLVKSGTGVKAVGVIEAGIRKALEGADGDGNLSLGVLYAPDGVPSREYETVIRDMAAESGISGMIQVFNQEGSGIEESMNADPAYIDTSAVYAREGYAGPVTGISYNNIDATLFDRYGFNTSGNSLLFPASGRNISGIQLNSVENYVRYHLVSMIERHRRSGSRIPISAIILADCGFNRVRGIMEKVMNELYNYRRGGIYIYRTSISRDFEFIDPAECAVSEAYEILRQDGNLALRGEKSMLTSFISLPSSSIPPASLGPDGYFNDTFKFSRTCGTEDITTKVVPFAPRYIEDGELRCIEECPETFILIRNSLY
;
A
#
# COMPACT_ATOMS: atom_id res chain seq x y z
N MET A 1 -23.45 22.80 -52.21
CA MET A 1 -22.19 23.15 -51.58
C MET A 1 -21.99 22.24 -50.38
N PRO A 2 -21.02 21.37 -50.34
CA PRO A 2 -20.90 20.33 -49.31
C PRO A 2 -20.12 20.82 -48.10
N HIS A 3 -20.60 20.50 -46.92
CA HIS A 3 -19.91 20.65 -45.65
C HIS A 3 -18.84 19.56 -45.52
N ILE A 4 -17.62 19.97 -45.36
CA ILE A 4 -16.46 19.12 -45.10
C ILE A 4 -16.44 18.81 -43.58
N LEU A 5 -16.74 17.56 -43.22
CA LEU A 5 -16.47 17.01 -41.90
C LEU A 5 -14.96 16.79 -41.74
N LYS A 6 -14.34 17.52 -40.82
CA LYS A 6 -12.99 17.22 -40.33
C LYS A 6 -13.08 16.07 -39.32
N TYR A 7 -12.65 14.89 -39.71
CA TYR A 7 -12.32 13.82 -38.79
C TYR A 7 -10.99 14.16 -38.09
N CYS A 8 -11.05 14.47 -36.79
CA CYS A 8 -9.89 14.41 -35.94
C CYS A 8 -9.60 12.92 -35.65
N SER A 9 -8.48 12.45 -36.18
CA SER A 9 -7.92 11.16 -35.85
C SER A 9 -7.38 11.22 -34.43
N LEU A 10 -8.07 10.60 -33.48
CA LEU A 10 -7.50 10.25 -32.19
C LEU A 10 -6.51 9.11 -32.45
N SER A 11 -5.21 9.43 -32.47
CA SER A 11 -4.17 8.43 -32.43
C SER A 11 -4.14 7.85 -31.02
N LEU A 12 -4.62 6.61 -30.87
CA LEU A 12 -4.37 5.77 -29.70
C LEU A 12 -2.84 5.64 -29.55
N LEU A 13 -2.28 6.28 -28.53
CA LEU A 13 -0.98 5.91 -28.02
C LEU A 13 -1.21 4.62 -27.19
N THR A 14 -1.10 3.48 -27.86
CA THR A 14 -0.87 2.21 -27.19
C THR A 14 0.58 2.24 -26.71
N LEU A 15 0.83 2.75 -25.50
CA LEU A 15 2.08 2.53 -24.80
C LEU A 15 2.19 1.03 -24.53
N SER A 16 3.03 0.36 -25.29
CA SER A 16 3.36 -1.03 -25.09
C SER A 16 4.16 -1.16 -23.79
N VAL A 17 3.54 -1.72 -22.76
CA VAL A 17 4.17 -2.16 -21.49
C VAL A 17 5.35 -3.15 -21.73
N ALA A 18 5.52 -3.63 -22.95
CA ALA A 18 6.62 -4.51 -23.35
C ALA A 18 8.02 -3.89 -23.32
N ALA A 19 8.17 -2.58 -23.08
CA ALA A 19 9.48 -1.92 -23.12
C ALA A 19 10.22 -1.83 -21.78
N VAL A 20 9.57 -2.17 -20.66
CA VAL A 20 10.16 -2.03 -19.31
C VAL A 20 11.13 -3.17 -18.96
N MET A 21 11.12 -4.29 -19.69
CA MET A 21 11.94 -5.47 -19.36
C MET A 21 13.35 -5.49 -19.97
N THR A 22 13.79 -4.47 -20.73
CA THR A 22 15.09 -4.53 -21.41
C THR A 22 16.04 -3.35 -21.18
N SER A 23 15.80 -2.50 -20.19
CA SER A 23 16.78 -1.48 -19.79
C SER A 23 17.67 -2.01 -18.65
N CYS A 24 18.49 -3.03 -18.93
CA CYS A 24 19.72 -3.25 -18.16
C CYS A 24 20.71 -2.15 -18.49
N GLY A 25 20.65 -1.03 -17.75
CA GLY A 25 21.72 -0.05 -17.73
C GLY A 25 23.05 -0.71 -17.44
N ARG A 26 24.06 -0.49 -18.29
CA ARG A 26 25.47 -0.85 -18.07
C ARG A 26 26.01 -0.09 -16.84
N GLY A 27 25.67 -0.59 -15.64
CA GLY A 27 26.40 -0.31 -14.43
C GLY A 27 27.31 -1.49 -14.17
N THR A 28 28.62 -1.26 -14.10
CA THR A 28 29.61 -2.22 -13.56
C THR A 28 29.37 -2.38 -12.07
N GLY A 29 28.29 -3.06 -11.69
CA GLY A 29 27.93 -3.44 -10.31
C GLY A 29 27.94 -4.96 -10.21
N THR A 30 28.75 -5.50 -9.34
CA THR A 30 28.71 -6.86 -8.83
C THR A 30 27.28 -7.31 -8.64
N ASP A 31 26.95 -8.54 -9.06
CA ASP A 31 25.64 -9.19 -8.93
C ASP A 31 25.14 -9.09 -7.46
N SER A 32 24.35 -8.06 -7.16
CA SER A 32 23.97 -7.62 -5.80
C SER A 32 22.73 -8.33 -5.26
N MET A 33 22.42 -9.53 -5.81
CA MET A 33 21.30 -10.32 -5.31
C MET A 33 21.50 -10.72 -3.85
N LEU A 34 20.43 -10.62 -3.05
CA LEU A 34 20.45 -11.06 -1.66
C LEU A 34 20.92 -12.51 -1.50
N PRO A 35 21.66 -12.84 -0.45
CA PRO A 35 22.16 -14.21 -0.22
C PRO A 35 21.03 -15.25 -0.25
N ILE A 36 19.90 -14.98 0.38
CA ILE A 36 18.74 -15.89 0.38
C ILE A 36 18.19 -16.15 -1.02
N ALA A 37 18.13 -15.12 -1.87
CA ALA A 37 17.63 -15.27 -3.24
C ALA A 37 18.60 -16.12 -4.09
N LYS A 38 19.92 -16.03 -3.85
CA LYS A 38 20.90 -16.91 -4.48
C LYS A 38 20.73 -18.36 -4.03
N LYS A 39 20.51 -18.58 -2.74
CA LYS A 39 20.22 -19.92 -2.19
C LYS A 39 18.94 -20.50 -2.77
N ALA A 40 17.89 -19.69 -2.85
CA ALA A 40 16.60 -20.11 -3.43
C ALA A 40 16.73 -20.60 -4.88
N LEU A 41 17.62 -20.00 -5.66
CA LEU A 41 17.80 -20.31 -7.07
C LEU A 41 18.80 -21.45 -7.34
N GLY A 42 19.75 -21.72 -6.45
CA GLY A 42 20.87 -22.59 -6.82
C GLY A 42 21.41 -23.53 -5.74
N ASP A 43 20.89 -23.48 -4.52
CA ASP A 43 21.36 -24.32 -3.42
C ASP A 43 20.28 -25.27 -2.94
N SER A 44 20.24 -26.48 -3.55
CA SER A 44 19.22 -27.50 -3.21
C SER A 44 19.38 -28.07 -1.79
N THR A 45 20.40 -27.68 -1.04
CA THR A 45 20.57 -28.07 0.37
C THR A 45 20.02 -27.01 1.33
N SER A 46 19.72 -25.80 0.84
CA SER A 46 19.15 -24.73 1.63
C SER A 46 17.69 -24.99 1.93
N ILE A 47 17.26 -24.62 3.14
CA ILE A 47 15.83 -24.64 3.54
C ILE A 47 14.98 -23.65 2.72
N TYR A 48 15.62 -22.74 2.01
CA TYR A 48 14.97 -21.73 1.16
C TYR A 48 14.99 -22.09 -0.32
N TYR A 49 15.51 -23.28 -0.68
CA TYR A 49 15.53 -23.72 -2.07
C TYR A 49 14.13 -23.71 -2.67
N GLY A 50 13.95 -22.98 -3.77
CA GLY A 50 12.73 -22.95 -4.55
C GLY A 50 12.82 -23.94 -5.70
N ASP A 51 11.85 -24.83 -5.80
CA ASP A 51 11.77 -25.79 -6.89
C ASP A 51 11.19 -25.12 -8.15
N PHE A 52 11.92 -24.15 -8.67
CA PHE A 52 11.47 -23.33 -9.80
C PHE A 52 11.55 -24.09 -11.15
N GLU A 53 12.35 -25.14 -11.24
CA GLU A 53 12.47 -25.97 -12.45
C GLU A 53 11.18 -26.78 -12.72
N GLU A 54 10.46 -27.16 -11.66
CA GLU A 54 9.18 -27.86 -11.74
C GLU A 54 7.96 -26.91 -11.79
N TYR A 55 8.18 -25.60 -11.99
CA TYR A 55 7.08 -24.65 -12.03
C TYR A 55 6.15 -24.92 -13.21
N PRO A 56 4.81 -24.87 -13.02
CA PRO A 56 3.86 -25.16 -14.09
C PRO A 56 4.08 -24.25 -15.31
N ALA A 57 4.12 -24.82 -16.50
CA ALA A 57 4.29 -24.05 -17.74
C ALA A 57 3.02 -23.23 -18.09
N GLU A 58 1.83 -23.69 -17.64
CA GLU A 58 0.56 -22.99 -17.81
C GLU A 58 0.18 -22.35 -16.48
N LEU A 59 0.14 -21.01 -16.46
CA LEU A 59 -0.07 -20.24 -15.24
C LEU A 59 -1.53 -19.90 -14.99
N SER A 60 -2.42 -20.02 -15.99
CA SER A 60 -3.81 -19.56 -15.91
C SER A 60 -4.62 -20.19 -14.76
N SER A 61 -4.31 -21.44 -14.39
CA SER A 61 -4.97 -22.15 -13.30
C SER A 61 -4.38 -21.86 -11.91
N LEU A 62 -3.24 -21.16 -11.84
CA LEU A 62 -2.59 -20.87 -10.58
C LEU A 62 -3.22 -19.68 -9.86
N ALA A 63 -2.96 -19.55 -8.56
CA ALA A 63 -3.51 -18.50 -7.72
C ALA A 63 -2.84 -17.14 -7.96
N ILE A 64 -3.56 -16.07 -7.59
CA ILE A 64 -2.98 -14.73 -7.37
C ILE A 64 -2.53 -14.67 -5.91
N GLY A 65 -1.23 -14.40 -5.67
CA GLY A 65 -0.66 -14.27 -4.34
C GLY A 65 -0.75 -12.83 -3.84
N VAL A 66 -1.09 -12.67 -2.56
CA VAL A 66 -1.01 -11.40 -1.84
C VAL A 66 -0.26 -11.65 -0.55
N PHE A 67 0.67 -10.79 -0.15
CA PHE A 67 1.26 -10.89 1.19
C PHE A 67 1.39 -9.51 1.85
N ASP A 68 1.04 -9.44 3.12
CA ASP A 68 1.20 -8.25 3.95
C ASP A 68 1.47 -8.65 5.40
N CYS A 69 1.98 -7.71 6.20
CA CYS A 69 2.17 -7.88 7.64
C CYS A 69 1.05 -7.27 8.48
N SER A 70 0.10 -6.59 7.86
CA SER A 70 -1.09 -6.00 8.47
C SER A 70 -2.38 -6.59 7.90
N PRO A 71 -3.52 -6.44 8.59
CA PRO A 71 -4.81 -6.85 8.05
C PRO A 71 -5.24 -6.05 6.80
N ASP A 72 -4.60 -4.91 6.51
CA ASP A 72 -4.90 -4.11 5.30
C ASP A 72 -4.62 -4.86 3.99
N GLY A 73 -3.78 -5.91 4.03
CA GLY A 73 -3.62 -6.82 2.91
C GLY A 73 -4.92 -7.49 2.46
N PHE A 74 -5.88 -7.66 3.37
CA PHE A 74 -7.21 -8.20 3.03
C PHE A 74 -8.08 -7.19 2.28
N ASP A 75 -7.84 -5.87 2.39
CA ASP A 75 -8.50 -4.86 1.55
C ASP A 75 -8.10 -5.02 0.07
N VAL A 76 -6.83 -5.37 -0.20
CA VAL A 76 -6.39 -5.67 -1.57
C VAL A 76 -7.05 -6.96 -2.08
N VAL A 77 -7.22 -7.98 -1.24
CA VAL A 77 -7.99 -9.18 -1.60
C VAL A 77 -9.45 -8.82 -1.91
N GLU A 78 -10.09 -7.99 -1.09
CA GLU A 78 -11.45 -7.49 -1.33
C GLU A 78 -11.55 -6.78 -2.68
N LYS A 79 -10.59 -5.90 -2.99
CA LYS A 79 -10.53 -5.21 -4.29
C LYS A 79 -10.36 -6.16 -5.47
N ILE A 80 -9.56 -7.23 -5.34
CA ILE A 80 -9.47 -8.28 -6.38
C ILE A 80 -10.83 -8.95 -6.58
N LEU A 81 -11.51 -9.32 -5.50
CA LEU A 81 -12.78 -10.05 -5.56
C LEU A 81 -13.93 -9.19 -6.12
N THR A 82 -13.86 -7.87 -5.92
CA THR A 82 -14.95 -6.94 -6.26
C THR A 82 -14.66 -6.05 -7.47
N ALA A 83 -13.44 -6.09 -8.03
CA ALA A 83 -13.06 -5.26 -9.18
C ALA A 83 -13.99 -5.49 -10.37
N ASP A 84 -14.45 -4.38 -10.95
CA ASP A 84 -15.22 -4.32 -12.21
C ASP A 84 -14.82 -3.00 -12.90
N HIS A 85 -13.58 -2.98 -13.39
CA HIS A 85 -13.00 -1.81 -14.06
C HIS A 85 -13.00 -1.96 -15.58
N TYR A 86 -13.10 -3.21 -16.06
CA TYR A 86 -12.93 -3.57 -17.45
C TYR A 86 -14.14 -4.31 -17.99
N ASP A 87 -14.43 -4.09 -19.26
CA ASP A 87 -15.25 -5.00 -20.04
C ASP A 87 -14.47 -6.30 -20.26
N ASN A 88 -14.93 -7.35 -19.62
CA ASN A 88 -14.24 -8.64 -19.57
C ASN A 88 -14.11 -9.30 -20.95
N ILE A 89 -14.91 -8.93 -21.93
CA ILE A 89 -14.83 -9.44 -23.31
C ILE A 89 -13.79 -8.67 -24.10
N THR A 90 -13.90 -7.34 -24.09
CA THR A 90 -13.07 -6.47 -24.93
C THR A 90 -11.77 -6.03 -24.25
N GLY A 91 -11.70 -6.06 -22.90
CA GLY A 91 -10.60 -5.53 -22.10
C GLY A 91 -10.51 -4.01 -22.09
N LYS A 92 -11.58 -3.33 -22.51
CA LYS A 92 -11.62 -1.87 -22.40
C LYS A 92 -11.86 -1.45 -20.96
N PRO A 93 -11.29 -0.30 -20.51
CA PRO A 93 -11.47 0.19 -19.15
C PRO A 93 -12.88 0.79 -18.96
N VAL A 94 -13.88 -0.06 -19.01
CA VAL A 94 -15.32 0.26 -18.83
C VAL A 94 -15.96 -0.89 -18.08
N PRO A 95 -16.53 -0.67 -16.89
CA PRO A 95 -17.24 -1.71 -16.15
C PRO A 95 -18.35 -2.41 -16.97
N ASP A 96 -18.48 -3.72 -16.85
CA ASP A 96 -19.51 -4.51 -17.51
C ASP A 96 -20.48 -5.20 -16.54
N GLY A 97 -20.33 -4.99 -15.24
CA GLY A 97 -21.14 -5.57 -14.17
C GLY A 97 -20.72 -6.98 -13.76
N ILE A 98 -19.57 -7.45 -14.25
CA ILE A 98 -19.01 -8.76 -13.94
C ILE A 98 -17.61 -8.56 -13.35
N SER A 99 -17.29 -9.22 -12.21
CA SER A 99 -15.97 -9.11 -11.62
C SER A 99 -14.86 -9.43 -12.62
N ASP A 100 -13.86 -8.56 -12.70
CA ASP A 100 -12.68 -8.71 -13.56
C ASP A 100 -11.88 -9.99 -13.26
N PHE A 101 -11.90 -10.42 -12.01
CA PHE A 101 -11.20 -11.61 -11.50
C PHE A 101 -12.16 -12.77 -11.19
N GLY A 102 -13.31 -12.82 -11.84
CA GLY A 102 -14.27 -13.92 -11.65
C GLY A 102 -13.64 -15.28 -11.95
N GLY A 103 -13.70 -16.20 -10.98
CA GLY A 103 -13.09 -17.55 -11.08
C GLY A 103 -11.64 -17.63 -10.64
N GLU A 104 -11.01 -16.52 -10.23
CA GLU A 104 -9.64 -16.54 -9.71
C GLU A 104 -9.57 -17.16 -8.32
N HIS A 105 -8.49 -17.89 -8.10
CA HIS A 105 -8.08 -18.29 -6.76
C HIS A 105 -7.09 -17.27 -6.20
N VAL A 106 -7.35 -16.73 -5.01
CA VAL A 106 -6.45 -15.81 -4.31
C VAL A 106 -5.81 -16.53 -3.13
N GLN A 107 -4.52 -16.35 -2.95
CA GLN A 107 -3.78 -16.80 -1.76
C GLN A 107 -3.27 -15.60 -0.99
N MET A 108 -3.77 -15.42 0.24
CA MET A 108 -3.31 -14.37 1.16
C MET A 108 -2.36 -14.93 2.20
N LEU A 109 -1.15 -14.37 2.28
CA LEU A 109 -0.22 -14.59 3.38
C LEU A 109 -0.24 -13.37 4.31
N PHE A 110 -0.83 -13.53 5.49
CA PHE A 110 -0.72 -12.56 6.57
C PHE A 110 0.58 -12.81 7.36
N ASP A 111 1.62 -12.04 7.07
CA ASP A 111 2.95 -12.17 7.71
C ASP A 111 3.01 -11.51 9.09
N LYS A 112 2.04 -11.82 9.96
CA LYS A 112 1.84 -11.21 11.28
C LYS A 112 3.05 -11.34 12.19
N ALA A 113 3.71 -12.49 12.23
CA ALA A 113 4.85 -12.71 13.13
C ALA A 113 6.03 -11.77 12.85
N ASN A 114 6.15 -11.27 11.62
CA ASN A 114 7.22 -10.37 11.20
C ASN A 114 6.78 -8.90 11.11
N GLY A 115 5.50 -8.59 11.26
CA GLY A 115 4.98 -7.24 11.32
C GLY A 115 5.29 -6.50 12.62
N PRO A 116 5.23 -5.14 12.62
CA PRO A 116 5.09 -4.28 11.45
C PRO A 116 6.43 -4.11 10.70
N TYR A 117 6.39 -4.06 9.38
CA TYR A 117 7.62 -3.95 8.55
C TYR A 117 8.39 -2.65 8.79
N GLY A 118 7.71 -1.54 9.08
CA GLY A 118 8.34 -0.26 9.42
C GLY A 118 9.23 -0.33 10.67
N GLY A 119 8.95 -1.26 11.58
CA GLY A 119 9.78 -1.48 12.76
C GLY A 119 11.23 -1.83 12.42
N TYR A 120 11.48 -2.54 11.32
CA TYR A 120 12.85 -2.85 10.88
C TYR A 120 13.61 -1.61 10.44
N LEU A 121 12.94 -0.63 9.83
CA LEU A 121 13.55 0.67 9.46
C LEU A 121 13.98 1.44 10.71
N ASN A 122 13.10 1.49 11.71
CA ASN A 122 13.35 2.18 12.98
C ASN A 122 14.52 1.56 13.76
N HIS A 123 14.81 0.27 13.53
CA HIS A 123 15.92 -0.46 14.18
C HIS A 123 17.13 -0.66 13.25
N ASN A 124 17.19 0.03 12.09
CA ASN A 124 18.24 -0.08 11.09
C ASN A 124 18.52 -1.52 10.62
N ASN A 125 17.47 -2.34 10.49
CA ASN A 125 17.57 -3.74 10.09
C ASN A 125 16.87 -4.02 8.74
N LEU A 126 17.10 -3.15 7.76
CA LEU A 126 16.52 -3.23 6.43
C LEU A 126 16.91 -4.51 5.69
N ASP A 127 18.14 -5.00 5.89
CA ASP A 127 18.61 -6.22 5.22
C ASP A 127 17.80 -7.45 5.63
N PHE A 128 17.44 -7.56 6.91
CA PHE A 128 16.58 -8.64 7.37
C PHE A 128 15.14 -8.49 6.85
N LEU A 129 14.61 -7.26 6.80
CA LEU A 129 13.31 -7.01 6.18
C LEU A 129 13.29 -7.51 4.73
N LYS A 130 14.27 -7.12 3.92
CA LYS A 130 14.38 -7.56 2.52
C LYS A 130 14.46 -9.09 2.40
N GLU A 131 15.22 -9.71 3.28
CA GLU A 131 15.27 -11.18 3.35
C GLU A 131 13.88 -11.76 3.66
N GLN A 132 13.14 -11.16 4.59
CA GLN A 132 11.80 -11.63 4.94
C GLN A 132 10.80 -11.50 3.77
N LEU A 133 10.88 -10.41 3.01
CA LEU A 133 10.05 -10.24 1.80
C LEU A 133 10.36 -11.30 0.73
N ILE A 134 11.63 -11.68 0.60
CA ILE A 134 12.04 -12.80 -0.28
C ILE A 134 11.52 -14.14 0.25
N ARG A 135 11.52 -14.38 1.58
CA ARG A 135 10.93 -15.59 2.18
C ARG A 135 9.43 -15.69 1.87
N ASN A 136 8.70 -14.58 1.96
CA ASN A 136 7.28 -14.52 1.62
C ASN A 136 7.05 -14.81 0.12
N THR A 137 7.92 -14.28 -0.75
CA THR A 137 7.89 -14.58 -2.19
C THR A 137 8.13 -16.05 -2.46
N ILE A 138 9.15 -16.67 -1.83
CA ILE A 138 9.44 -18.11 -1.94
C ILE A 138 8.25 -18.94 -1.44
N PHE A 139 7.63 -18.56 -0.33
CA PHE A 139 6.44 -19.24 0.16
C PHE A 139 5.29 -19.21 -0.85
N LEU A 140 4.99 -18.07 -1.43
CA LEU A 140 3.90 -17.94 -2.40
C LEU A 140 4.19 -18.71 -3.69
N THR A 141 5.43 -18.69 -4.17
CA THR A 141 5.84 -19.46 -5.36
C THR A 141 6.06 -20.94 -5.07
N GLY A 142 6.15 -21.33 -3.80
CA GLY A 142 6.29 -22.73 -3.39
C GLY A 142 4.94 -23.45 -3.27
N SER A 143 5.00 -24.78 -3.08
CA SER A 143 3.82 -25.65 -3.00
C SER A 143 3.58 -26.26 -1.61
N ARG A 144 4.34 -25.85 -0.58
CA ARG A 144 4.30 -26.48 0.74
C ARG A 144 4.04 -25.48 1.85
N TYR A 145 3.39 -25.97 2.92
CA TYR A 145 3.18 -25.21 4.16
C TYR A 145 3.17 -26.13 5.39
N TYR A 146 3.31 -25.56 6.58
CA TYR A 146 3.12 -26.29 7.86
C TYR A 146 1.64 -26.32 8.20
N ASN A 147 1.10 -27.48 8.60
CA ASN A 147 -0.29 -27.52 9.09
C ASN A 147 -0.42 -26.86 10.48
N LEU A 148 0.60 -27.02 11.33
CA LEU A 148 0.67 -26.39 12.65
C LEU A 148 2.07 -25.80 12.90
N ALA A 149 2.16 -24.80 13.78
CA ALA A 149 3.45 -24.20 14.16
C ALA A 149 4.39 -25.15 14.92
N VAL A 150 3.84 -26.25 15.47
CA VAL A 150 4.63 -27.31 16.14
C VAL A 150 5.18 -28.35 15.19
N ASP A 151 4.72 -28.43 13.93
CA ASP A 151 5.14 -29.44 12.97
C ASP A 151 6.63 -29.28 12.62
N GLU A 152 7.35 -30.40 12.51
CA GLU A 152 8.76 -30.38 12.08
C GLU A 152 8.91 -30.20 10.57
N TYR A 153 7.91 -30.64 9.80
CA TYR A 153 7.94 -30.67 8.34
C TYR A 153 6.72 -29.99 7.71
N GLN A 154 6.92 -29.43 6.52
CA GLN A 154 5.85 -28.90 5.68
C GLN A 154 5.10 -30.05 5.01
N SER A 155 4.00 -30.51 5.61
CA SER A 155 3.18 -31.63 5.11
C SER A 155 1.93 -31.17 4.34
N GLY A 156 1.56 -29.89 4.46
CA GLY A 156 0.46 -29.32 3.69
C GLY A 156 0.87 -28.99 2.26
N TYR A 157 -0.10 -29.02 1.34
CA TYR A 157 0.07 -28.69 -0.08
C TYR A 157 -0.82 -27.54 -0.48
N LYS A 158 -0.26 -26.62 -1.26
CA LYS A 158 -0.97 -25.54 -1.94
C LYS A 158 -0.47 -25.46 -3.38
N GLU A 159 -1.25 -24.84 -4.25
CA GLU A 159 -0.73 -24.46 -5.56
C GLU A 159 0.22 -23.27 -5.45
N PRO A 160 1.21 -23.13 -6.35
CA PRO A 160 2.00 -21.92 -6.47
C PRO A 160 1.17 -20.79 -7.09
N VAL A 161 1.73 -19.57 -7.17
CA VAL A 161 1.02 -18.37 -7.66
C VAL A 161 1.50 -17.96 -9.05
N LYS A 162 0.63 -17.33 -9.84
CA LYS A 162 0.94 -16.76 -11.17
C LYS A 162 1.32 -15.28 -11.15
N LEU A 163 0.89 -14.58 -10.10
CA LEU A 163 1.15 -13.16 -9.89
C LEU A 163 1.22 -12.90 -8.39
N ILE A 164 2.00 -11.89 -7.97
CA ILE A 164 2.09 -11.47 -6.57
C ILE A 164 1.74 -9.99 -6.47
N LEU A 165 0.83 -9.64 -5.55
CA LEU A 165 0.54 -8.26 -5.14
C LEU A 165 1.18 -8.00 -3.78
N VAL A 166 1.79 -6.81 -3.62
CA VAL A 166 2.49 -6.39 -2.42
C VAL A 166 1.83 -5.12 -1.88
N PRO A 167 0.87 -5.25 -0.93
CA PRO A 167 0.09 -4.13 -0.39
C PRO A 167 0.90 -3.15 0.46
N SER A 168 1.82 -3.66 1.27
CA SER A 168 2.59 -2.83 2.21
C SER A 168 3.44 -1.78 1.49
N SER A 169 3.25 -0.50 1.83
CA SER A 169 4.08 0.62 1.34
C SER A 169 5.57 0.40 1.64
N VAL A 170 5.90 -0.07 2.84
CA VAL A 170 7.28 -0.40 3.24
C VAL A 170 7.86 -1.51 2.36
N ALA A 171 7.11 -2.59 2.16
CA ALA A 171 7.54 -3.71 1.31
C ALA A 171 7.69 -3.28 -0.15
N ALA A 172 6.76 -2.47 -0.67
CA ALA A 172 6.82 -1.94 -2.03
C ALA A 172 8.05 -1.04 -2.24
N LEU A 173 8.31 -0.09 -1.34
CA LEU A 173 9.43 0.84 -1.48
C LEU A 173 10.80 0.16 -1.36
N TYR A 174 10.94 -0.85 -0.50
CA TYR A 174 12.25 -1.41 -0.17
C TYR A 174 12.50 -2.82 -0.72
N GLY A 175 11.46 -3.57 -1.07
CA GLY A 175 11.56 -4.99 -1.44
C GLY A 175 11.34 -5.31 -2.91
N MET A 176 10.59 -4.49 -3.66
CA MET A 176 10.16 -4.83 -5.02
C MET A 176 11.31 -5.12 -5.97
N LYS A 177 12.41 -4.37 -5.88
CA LYS A 177 13.60 -4.61 -6.71
C LYS A 177 14.19 -6.00 -6.49
N ASP A 178 14.26 -6.45 -5.24
CA ASP A 178 14.81 -7.77 -4.89
C ASP A 178 13.82 -8.88 -5.27
N ILE A 179 12.51 -8.67 -5.08
CA ILE A 179 11.43 -9.56 -5.51
C ILE A 179 11.46 -9.74 -7.03
N HIS A 180 11.48 -8.66 -7.80
CA HIS A 180 11.56 -8.71 -9.27
C HIS A 180 12.82 -9.44 -9.72
N SER A 181 13.98 -9.17 -9.09
CA SER A 181 15.23 -9.86 -9.42
C SER A 181 15.15 -11.37 -9.20
N LEU A 182 14.53 -11.81 -8.09
CA LEU A 182 14.30 -13.24 -7.83
C LEU A 182 13.38 -13.86 -8.89
N LEU A 183 12.21 -13.25 -9.12
CA LEU A 183 11.20 -13.79 -10.05
C LEU A 183 11.69 -13.86 -11.49
N VAL A 184 12.42 -12.84 -11.98
CA VAL A 184 13.02 -12.88 -13.32
C VAL A 184 14.05 -14.00 -13.43
N LYS A 185 14.92 -14.18 -12.42
CA LYS A 185 15.97 -15.20 -12.45
C LYS A 185 15.45 -16.63 -12.18
N SER A 186 14.29 -16.75 -11.55
CA SER A 186 13.63 -18.06 -11.36
C SER A 186 13.11 -18.67 -12.67
N GLY A 187 12.86 -17.82 -13.69
CA GLY A 187 12.33 -18.28 -14.98
C GLY A 187 10.88 -18.79 -14.94
N THR A 188 10.17 -18.60 -13.84
CA THR A 188 8.79 -19.09 -13.64
C THR A 188 7.74 -18.32 -14.44
N GLY A 189 8.05 -17.12 -14.93
CA GLY A 189 7.08 -16.23 -15.58
C GLY A 189 6.18 -15.45 -14.59
N VAL A 190 6.29 -15.71 -13.29
CA VAL A 190 5.55 -14.96 -12.24
C VAL A 190 6.02 -13.52 -12.21
N LYS A 191 5.06 -12.60 -12.15
CA LYS A 191 5.29 -11.16 -12.00
C LYS A 191 4.84 -10.70 -10.61
N ALA A 192 5.35 -9.55 -10.17
CA ALA A 192 4.91 -8.90 -8.93
C ALA A 192 4.51 -7.46 -9.19
N VAL A 193 3.50 -6.96 -8.46
CA VAL A 193 3.02 -5.58 -8.50
C VAL A 193 3.01 -5.02 -7.09
N GLY A 194 3.80 -3.96 -6.86
CA GLY A 194 3.78 -3.18 -5.62
C GLY A 194 2.74 -2.07 -5.72
N VAL A 195 1.95 -1.90 -4.67
CA VAL A 195 0.89 -0.87 -4.68
C VAL A 195 1.44 0.53 -4.89
N ILE A 196 2.55 0.89 -4.24
CA ILE A 196 3.14 2.24 -4.36
C ILE A 196 3.61 2.51 -5.79
N GLU A 197 4.27 1.54 -6.43
CA GLU A 197 4.73 1.68 -7.80
C GLU A 197 3.55 1.84 -8.78
N ALA A 198 2.48 1.06 -8.59
CA ALA A 198 1.26 1.17 -9.40
C ALA A 198 0.58 2.55 -9.24
N GLY A 199 0.46 3.04 -8.00
CA GLY A 199 -0.06 4.38 -7.73
C GLY A 199 0.79 5.49 -8.33
N ILE A 200 2.13 5.35 -8.30
CA ILE A 200 3.05 6.30 -8.93
C ILE A 200 2.89 6.28 -10.46
N ARG A 201 2.83 5.10 -11.10
CA ARG A 201 2.58 5.00 -12.56
C ARG A 201 1.31 5.76 -12.95
N LYS A 202 0.24 5.56 -12.18
CA LYS A 202 -1.02 6.30 -12.39
C LYS A 202 -0.84 7.80 -12.23
N ALA A 203 -0.14 8.25 -11.19
CA ALA A 203 0.12 9.66 -10.97
C ALA A 203 0.94 10.31 -12.10
N LEU A 204 1.90 9.58 -12.68
CA LEU A 204 2.76 10.07 -13.77
C LEU A 204 1.98 10.30 -15.08
N GLU A 205 0.84 9.65 -15.30
CA GLU A 205 -0.04 9.93 -16.44
C GLU A 205 -0.58 11.37 -16.42
N GLY A 206 -0.62 12.01 -15.25
CA GLY A 206 -1.06 13.39 -15.06
C GLY A 206 -0.01 14.45 -15.43
N ALA A 207 1.17 14.07 -15.94
CA ALA A 207 2.17 15.02 -16.40
C ALA A 207 1.65 15.86 -17.57
N ASP A 208 1.93 17.19 -17.56
CA ASP A 208 1.53 18.09 -18.65
C ASP A 208 2.33 17.83 -19.93
N GLY A 209 1.99 18.55 -21.01
CA GLY A 209 2.66 18.41 -22.30
C GLY A 209 4.17 18.71 -22.30
N ASP A 210 4.66 19.41 -21.27
CA ASP A 210 6.08 19.69 -21.04
C ASP A 210 6.70 18.69 -20.04
N GLY A 211 5.93 17.71 -19.57
CA GLY A 211 6.34 16.71 -18.57
C GLY A 211 6.39 17.24 -17.15
N ASN A 212 5.80 18.40 -16.87
CA ASN A 212 5.78 18.94 -15.52
C ASN A 212 4.65 18.29 -14.68
N LEU A 213 4.92 18.03 -13.41
CA LEU A 213 3.98 17.40 -12.51
C LEU A 213 4.17 17.89 -11.08
N SER A 214 3.08 18.12 -10.37
CA SER A 214 3.10 18.37 -8.93
C SER A 214 2.15 17.41 -8.24
N LEU A 215 2.67 16.65 -7.28
CA LEU A 215 1.98 15.60 -6.56
C LEU A 215 2.00 15.83 -5.05
N GLY A 216 0.92 15.43 -4.38
CA GLY A 216 0.94 15.14 -2.95
C GLY A 216 1.18 13.66 -2.69
N VAL A 217 1.82 13.33 -1.58
CA VAL A 217 1.85 11.98 -1.01
C VAL A 217 1.39 12.07 0.44
N LEU A 218 0.28 11.44 0.77
CA LEU A 218 -0.20 11.27 2.14
C LEU A 218 0.19 9.85 2.57
N TYR A 219 1.04 9.73 3.60
CA TYR A 219 1.62 8.46 4.03
C TYR A 219 1.47 8.26 5.54
N ALA A 220 1.45 7.00 5.98
CA ALA A 220 1.37 6.64 7.39
C ALA A 220 2.70 6.88 8.13
N PRO A 221 2.68 7.06 9.47
CA PRO A 221 3.88 7.17 10.29
C PRO A 221 4.55 5.81 10.53
N ASP A 222 4.82 5.07 9.46
CA ASP A 222 5.35 3.70 9.45
C ASP A 222 6.88 3.61 9.48
N GLY A 223 7.56 4.74 9.69
CA GLY A 223 9.01 4.84 9.73
C GLY A 223 9.68 5.05 8.36
N VAL A 224 8.92 5.10 7.27
CA VAL A 224 9.44 5.45 5.95
C VAL A 224 9.79 6.95 5.91
N PRO A 225 11.06 7.34 5.64
CA PRO A 225 11.38 8.74 5.45
C PRO A 225 10.67 9.31 4.22
N SER A 226 10.07 10.49 4.35
CA SER A 226 9.32 11.13 3.26
C SER A 226 10.10 11.26 1.95
N ARG A 227 11.42 11.40 2.02
CA ARG A 227 12.30 11.46 0.84
C ARG A 227 12.28 10.19 -0.03
N GLU A 228 11.95 9.05 0.55
CA GLU A 228 11.92 7.78 -0.21
C GLU A 228 10.81 7.80 -1.26
N TYR A 229 9.63 8.29 -0.91
CA TYR A 229 8.55 8.48 -1.88
C TYR A 229 8.98 9.42 -3.02
N GLU A 230 9.62 10.54 -2.69
CA GLU A 230 10.12 11.48 -3.70
C GLU A 230 11.17 10.83 -4.60
N THR A 231 12.09 10.03 -4.04
CA THR A 231 13.13 9.34 -4.78
C THR A 231 12.52 8.36 -5.78
N VAL A 232 11.61 7.49 -5.32
CA VAL A 232 10.97 6.49 -6.20
C VAL A 232 10.12 7.16 -7.29
N ILE A 233 9.38 8.23 -6.96
CA ILE A 233 8.60 8.99 -7.96
C ILE A 233 9.52 9.57 -9.04
N ARG A 234 10.66 10.16 -8.66
CA ARG A 234 11.61 10.74 -9.62
C ARG A 234 12.30 9.68 -10.48
N ASP A 235 12.70 8.56 -9.88
CA ASP A 235 13.33 7.45 -10.60
C ASP A 235 12.36 6.87 -11.63
N MET A 236 11.11 6.58 -11.24
CA MET A 236 10.08 6.07 -12.13
C MET A 236 9.70 7.08 -13.23
N ALA A 237 9.66 8.37 -12.94
CA ALA A 237 9.44 9.41 -13.93
C ALA A 237 10.57 9.43 -14.97
N ALA A 238 11.82 9.32 -14.54
CA ALA A 238 12.98 9.25 -15.43
C ALA A 238 12.95 7.98 -16.30
N GLU A 239 12.62 6.83 -15.74
CA GLU A 239 12.45 5.56 -16.46
C GLU A 239 11.32 5.64 -17.49
N SER A 240 10.26 6.39 -17.20
CA SER A 240 9.14 6.65 -18.11
C SER A 240 9.45 7.73 -19.16
N GLY A 241 10.67 8.29 -19.16
CA GLY A 241 11.10 9.33 -20.12
C GLY A 241 10.50 10.72 -19.82
N ILE A 242 9.94 10.94 -18.66
CA ILE A 242 9.42 12.25 -18.24
C ILE A 242 10.61 13.13 -17.86
N SER A 243 10.82 14.23 -18.59
CA SER A 243 11.96 15.14 -18.41
C SER A 243 11.58 16.49 -17.79
N GLY A 244 10.31 16.71 -17.51
CA GLY A 244 9.80 17.94 -16.91
C GLY A 244 10.09 18.04 -15.40
N MET A 245 9.60 19.11 -14.81
CA MET A 245 9.77 19.38 -13.38
C MET A 245 8.80 18.54 -12.55
N ILE A 246 9.31 17.61 -11.76
CA ILE A 246 8.52 16.84 -10.80
C ILE A 246 8.64 17.48 -9.41
N GLN A 247 7.52 17.86 -8.82
CA GLN A 247 7.42 18.40 -7.47
C GLN A 247 6.58 17.48 -6.61
N VAL A 248 7.08 17.11 -5.43
CA VAL A 248 6.40 16.21 -4.49
C VAL A 248 6.21 16.92 -3.16
N PHE A 249 4.98 16.90 -2.66
CA PHE A 249 4.59 17.49 -1.39
C PHE A 249 4.15 16.35 -0.44
N ASN A 250 5.10 15.83 0.30
CA ASN A 250 4.85 14.74 1.25
C ASN A 250 4.15 15.26 2.50
N GLN A 251 3.19 14.51 3.03
CA GLN A 251 2.51 14.77 4.30
C GLN A 251 2.35 13.46 5.05
N GLU A 252 2.93 13.40 6.24
CA GLU A 252 2.65 12.33 7.19
C GLU A 252 1.25 12.52 7.77
N GLY A 253 0.42 11.47 7.71
CA GLY A 253 -0.98 11.46 8.11
C GLY A 253 -1.22 11.05 9.57
N SER A 254 -0.27 11.32 10.46
CA SER A 254 -0.37 10.97 11.90
C SER A 254 -1.71 11.41 12.52
N GLY A 255 -2.37 10.50 13.18
CA GLY A 255 -3.65 10.74 13.82
C GLY A 255 -4.87 10.47 12.94
N ILE A 256 -4.73 10.24 11.64
CA ILE A 256 -5.88 9.87 10.78
C ILE A 256 -6.33 8.46 11.16
N GLU A 257 -5.46 7.48 11.06
CA GLU A 257 -5.77 6.08 11.33
C GLU A 257 -6.10 5.85 12.81
N GLU A 258 -5.28 6.40 13.70
CA GLU A 258 -5.49 6.31 15.14
C GLU A 258 -6.85 6.91 15.54
N SER A 259 -7.26 8.00 14.90
CA SER A 259 -8.58 8.60 15.14
C SER A 259 -9.74 7.76 14.59
N MET A 260 -9.56 7.06 13.47
CA MET A 260 -10.54 6.11 12.94
C MET A 260 -10.72 4.91 13.86
N ASN A 261 -9.64 4.45 14.47
CA ASN A 261 -9.62 3.35 15.41
C ASN A 261 -10.03 3.76 16.84
N ALA A 262 -10.43 5.03 17.01
CA ALA A 262 -10.82 5.61 18.31
C ALA A 262 -9.74 5.47 19.39
N ASP A 263 -8.46 5.59 19.00
CA ASP A 263 -7.34 5.59 19.95
C ASP A 263 -7.49 6.76 20.92
N PRO A 264 -7.58 6.50 22.24
CA PRO A 264 -7.79 7.54 23.25
C PRO A 264 -6.65 8.55 23.34
N ALA A 265 -5.47 8.27 22.80
CA ALA A 265 -4.41 9.27 22.68
C ALA A 265 -4.71 10.35 21.62
N TYR A 266 -5.55 10.06 20.64
CA TYR A 266 -5.91 10.97 19.55
C TYR A 266 -7.35 11.49 19.63
N ILE A 267 -8.32 10.64 19.98
CA ILE A 267 -9.74 11.00 20.12
C ILE A 267 -10.28 10.57 21.48
N ASP A 268 -11.03 11.45 22.12
CA ASP A 268 -11.85 11.14 23.29
C ASP A 268 -13.21 11.83 23.17
N THR A 269 -14.22 11.06 22.80
CA THR A 269 -15.58 11.55 22.57
C THR A 269 -16.25 12.06 23.86
N SER A 270 -15.73 11.71 25.04
CA SER A 270 -16.22 12.16 26.34
C SER A 270 -15.57 13.48 26.81
N ALA A 271 -14.42 13.84 26.23
CA ALA A 271 -13.68 15.03 26.61
C ALA A 271 -14.42 16.32 26.22
N VAL A 272 -14.47 17.26 27.14
CA VAL A 272 -15.07 18.60 26.92
C VAL A 272 -14.02 19.68 26.74
N TYR A 273 -12.82 19.44 27.28
CA TYR A 273 -11.68 20.35 27.22
C TYR A 273 -10.43 19.59 26.77
N ALA A 274 -9.43 20.37 26.33
CA ALA A 274 -8.10 19.85 26.05
C ALA A 274 -7.55 19.05 27.25
N ARG A 275 -6.98 17.90 26.99
CA ARG A 275 -6.62 16.88 27.99
C ARG A 275 -5.13 16.58 27.97
N GLU A 276 -4.64 16.00 29.05
CA GLU A 276 -3.30 15.42 29.12
C GLU A 276 -3.23 14.11 28.31
N GLY A 277 -2.01 13.73 27.89
CA GLY A 277 -1.79 12.50 27.12
C GLY A 277 -2.24 12.56 25.66
N TYR A 278 -2.65 13.72 25.15
CA TYR A 278 -2.95 13.90 23.73
C TYR A 278 -1.68 13.81 22.88
N ALA A 279 -1.68 12.89 21.90
CA ALA A 279 -0.56 12.62 21.00
C ALA A 279 -0.66 13.29 19.63
N GLY A 280 -1.82 13.87 19.30
CA GLY A 280 -2.04 14.53 18.00
C GLY A 280 -1.33 15.87 17.86
N PRO A 281 -1.46 16.55 16.70
CA PRO A 281 -0.79 17.81 16.41
C PRO A 281 -1.22 18.92 17.35
N VAL A 282 -0.25 19.66 17.87
CA VAL A 282 -0.46 20.82 18.74
C VAL A 282 -0.16 22.11 17.99
N THR A 283 -0.69 23.25 18.49
CA THR A 283 -0.38 24.56 17.91
C THR A 283 1.08 24.94 18.12
N GLY A 284 1.76 25.34 17.06
CA GLY A 284 3.17 25.74 17.12
C GLY A 284 3.74 26.16 15.77
N ILE A 285 5.04 26.38 15.73
CA ILE A 285 5.77 26.82 14.54
C ILE A 285 6.52 25.69 13.82
N SER A 286 6.56 24.51 14.41
CA SER A 286 7.20 23.34 13.78
C SER A 286 6.39 22.83 12.61
N TYR A 287 7.03 22.12 11.69
CA TYR A 287 6.45 21.56 10.46
C TYR A 287 5.21 20.69 10.71
N ASN A 288 5.21 19.93 11.79
CA ASN A 288 4.11 19.03 12.16
C ASN A 288 3.14 19.65 13.17
N ASN A 289 3.16 20.99 13.33
CA ASN A 289 2.27 21.69 14.24
C ASN A 289 1.13 22.41 13.49
N ILE A 290 0.04 22.62 14.20
CA ILE A 290 -1.07 23.45 13.70
C ILE A 290 -0.57 24.90 13.66
N ASP A 291 -0.49 25.48 12.46
CA ASP A 291 -0.15 26.89 12.25
C ASP A 291 -1.35 27.77 12.65
N ALA A 292 -1.25 28.47 13.77
CA ALA A 292 -2.31 29.34 14.28
C ALA A 292 -2.74 30.41 13.26
N THR A 293 -1.85 30.83 12.35
CA THR A 293 -2.17 31.82 11.31
C THR A 293 -3.09 31.29 10.21
N LEU A 294 -3.22 29.98 10.15
CA LEU A 294 -4.07 29.25 9.19
C LEU A 294 -5.38 28.77 9.80
N PHE A 295 -5.69 29.14 11.05
CA PHE A 295 -6.84 28.58 11.77
C PHE A 295 -8.13 28.66 10.96
N ASP A 296 -8.43 29.82 10.38
CA ASP A 296 -9.62 30.02 9.53
C ASP A 296 -9.58 29.18 8.24
N ARG A 297 -8.37 28.82 7.78
CA ARG A 297 -8.19 28.06 6.53
C ARG A 297 -8.34 26.57 6.73
N TYR A 298 -7.98 26.07 7.92
CA TYR A 298 -8.23 24.66 8.25
C TYR A 298 -9.73 24.35 8.21
N GLY A 299 -10.58 25.33 8.55
CA GLY A 299 -12.03 25.15 8.56
C GLY A 299 -12.44 24.04 9.53
N PHE A 300 -11.75 23.92 10.66
CA PHE A 300 -12.02 22.88 11.63
C PHE A 300 -13.49 22.82 12.03
N ASN A 301 -14.02 21.61 12.09
CA ASN A 301 -15.33 21.37 12.66
C ASN A 301 -15.27 21.64 14.16
N THR A 302 -16.05 22.62 14.62
CA THR A 302 -16.15 23.02 16.04
C THR A 302 -17.44 22.56 16.71
N SER A 303 -18.27 21.78 16.01
CA SER A 303 -19.53 21.26 16.55
C SER A 303 -19.26 20.12 17.55
N GLY A 304 -20.03 20.12 18.63
CA GLY A 304 -19.84 19.18 19.72
C GLY A 304 -18.42 19.25 20.29
N ASN A 305 -17.80 18.09 20.45
CA ASN A 305 -16.44 17.93 20.96
C ASN A 305 -15.40 17.66 19.85
N SER A 306 -15.71 17.99 18.58
CA SER A 306 -14.81 17.72 17.44
C SER A 306 -13.49 18.49 17.51
N LEU A 307 -13.46 19.61 18.21
CA LEU A 307 -12.27 20.42 18.51
C LEU A 307 -12.31 20.81 19.98
N LEU A 308 -11.29 20.43 20.73
CA LEU A 308 -11.20 20.73 22.15
C LEU A 308 -10.38 22.00 22.38
N PHE A 309 -10.85 22.82 23.31
CA PHE A 309 -10.15 24.02 23.75
C PHE A 309 -9.67 23.85 25.20
N PRO A 310 -8.64 24.59 25.63
CA PRO A 310 -8.23 24.61 27.04
C PRO A 310 -9.39 25.02 27.95
N ALA A 311 -9.46 24.47 29.17
CA ALA A 311 -10.45 24.84 30.17
C ALA A 311 -10.42 26.33 30.54
N SER A 312 -9.28 27.01 30.34
CA SER A 312 -9.10 28.44 30.54
C SER A 312 -9.82 29.35 29.52
N GLY A 313 -10.46 28.76 28.52
CA GLY A 313 -11.19 29.46 27.46
C GLY A 313 -10.80 29.07 26.04
N ARG A 314 -11.46 29.69 25.06
CA ARG A 314 -11.22 29.43 23.63
C ARG A 314 -9.90 30.08 23.17
N ASN A 315 -8.79 29.47 23.59
CA ASN A 315 -7.45 29.85 23.15
C ASN A 315 -6.96 28.88 22.07
N ILE A 316 -6.60 29.42 20.90
CA ILE A 316 -6.08 28.63 19.76
C ILE A 316 -4.77 27.93 20.12
N SER A 317 -3.97 28.49 21.01
CA SER A 317 -2.66 27.94 21.38
C SER A 317 -2.71 26.58 22.10
N GLY A 318 -3.86 26.13 22.53
CA GLY A 318 -4.02 24.85 23.25
C GLY A 318 -5.10 23.97 22.68
N ILE A 319 -5.46 24.12 21.41
CA ILE A 319 -6.47 23.28 20.77
C ILE A 319 -5.95 21.86 20.57
N GLN A 320 -6.88 20.90 20.60
CA GLN A 320 -6.64 19.51 20.26
C GLN A 320 -7.69 19.04 19.26
N LEU A 321 -7.25 18.35 18.21
CA LEU A 321 -8.15 17.72 17.25
C LEU A 321 -8.82 16.52 17.93
N ASN A 322 -10.14 16.39 17.74
CA ASN A 322 -10.91 15.35 18.40
C ASN A 322 -11.97 14.75 17.47
N SER A 323 -11.68 14.74 16.18
CA SER A 323 -12.49 14.07 15.16
C SER A 323 -11.66 13.74 13.93
N VAL A 324 -11.97 12.63 13.28
CA VAL A 324 -11.33 12.19 12.03
C VAL A 324 -11.33 13.31 10.99
N GLU A 325 -12.46 14.03 10.83
CA GLU A 325 -12.57 15.15 9.90
C GLU A 325 -11.52 16.23 10.17
N ASN A 326 -11.25 16.55 11.45
CA ASN A 326 -10.28 17.59 11.79
C ASN A 326 -8.84 17.16 11.54
N TYR A 327 -8.50 15.87 11.71
CA TYR A 327 -7.19 15.35 11.29
C TYR A 327 -7.03 15.44 9.77
N VAL A 328 -8.02 15.01 9.00
CA VAL A 328 -8.00 15.13 7.53
C VAL A 328 -7.83 16.61 7.11
N ARG A 329 -8.59 17.53 7.69
CA ARG A 329 -8.48 18.96 7.41
C ARG A 329 -7.09 19.50 7.70
N TYR A 330 -6.52 19.15 8.85
CA TYR A 330 -5.17 19.55 9.22
C TYR A 330 -4.15 19.13 8.18
N HIS A 331 -4.13 17.87 7.77
CA HIS A 331 -3.13 17.35 6.86
C HIS A 331 -3.26 17.92 5.44
N LEU A 332 -4.46 17.92 4.89
CA LEU A 332 -4.68 18.43 3.53
C LEU A 332 -4.41 19.92 3.42
N VAL A 333 -4.92 20.72 4.36
CA VAL A 333 -4.66 22.17 4.36
C VAL A 333 -3.17 22.47 4.52
N SER A 334 -2.48 21.75 5.40
CA SER A 334 -1.04 21.90 5.61
C SER A 334 -0.25 21.57 4.34
N MET A 335 -0.59 20.49 3.63
CA MET A 335 0.03 20.13 2.36
C MET A 335 -0.19 21.21 1.29
N ILE A 336 -1.42 21.64 1.07
CA ILE A 336 -1.79 22.65 0.07
C ILE A 336 -1.18 24.03 0.40
N GLU A 337 -1.09 24.40 1.66
CA GLU A 337 -0.41 25.64 2.09
C GLU A 337 1.10 25.60 1.84
N ARG A 338 1.74 24.44 2.02
CA ARG A 338 3.16 24.30 1.66
C ARG A 338 3.37 24.47 0.17
N HIS A 339 2.52 23.85 -0.65
CA HIS A 339 2.56 24.07 -2.11
C HIS A 339 2.39 25.57 -2.43
N ARG A 340 1.38 26.21 -1.89
CA ARG A 340 1.13 27.63 -2.13
C ARG A 340 2.32 28.53 -1.72
N ARG A 341 2.94 28.23 -0.57
CA ARG A 341 4.12 28.97 -0.05
C ARG A 341 5.39 28.69 -0.83
N SER A 342 5.50 27.55 -1.52
CA SER A 342 6.65 27.25 -2.37
C SER A 342 6.75 28.15 -3.60
N GLY A 343 5.65 28.80 -3.97
CA GLY A 343 5.57 29.63 -5.18
C GLY A 343 5.49 28.81 -6.46
N SER A 344 5.25 27.50 -6.38
CA SER A 344 5.05 26.65 -7.55
C SER A 344 3.91 27.19 -8.43
N ARG A 345 4.11 27.11 -9.74
CA ARG A 345 3.09 27.42 -10.75
C ARG A 345 2.42 26.16 -11.31
N ILE A 346 2.91 24.99 -10.94
CA ILE A 346 2.36 23.70 -11.35
C ILE A 346 1.41 23.28 -10.24
N PRO A 347 0.08 23.29 -10.43
CA PRO A 347 -0.86 22.91 -9.39
C PRO A 347 -0.74 21.41 -9.07
N ILE A 348 -1.02 21.02 -7.83
CA ILE A 348 -1.11 19.60 -7.46
C ILE A 348 -2.25 18.97 -8.25
N SER A 349 -1.92 17.98 -9.08
CA SER A 349 -2.87 17.24 -9.91
C SER A 349 -3.44 16.02 -9.21
N ALA A 350 -2.67 15.39 -8.32
CA ALA A 350 -3.11 14.24 -7.56
C ALA A 350 -2.46 14.16 -6.18
N ILE A 351 -3.12 13.45 -5.26
CA ILE A 351 -2.54 13.01 -3.99
C ILE A 351 -2.59 11.49 -3.96
N ILE A 352 -1.41 10.87 -3.83
CA ILE A 352 -1.28 9.43 -3.63
C ILE A 352 -1.57 9.13 -2.16
N LEU A 353 -2.52 8.24 -1.90
CA LEU A 353 -2.86 7.74 -0.57
C LEU A 353 -1.97 6.53 -0.28
N ALA A 354 -0.74 6.79 0.22
CA ALA A 354 0.28 5.76 0.41
C ALA A 354 0.06 4.87 1.64
N ASP A 355 -1.20 4.74 2.04
CA ASP A 355 -1.69 3.82 3.06
C ASP A 355 -3.12 3.41 2.72
N CYS A 356 -3.42 2.11 2.75
CA CYS A 356 -4.75 1.59 2.38
C CYS A 356 -5.86 2.11 3.29
N GLY A 357 -5.56 2.31 4.59
CA GLY A 357 -6.51 2.81 5.58
C GLY A 357 -7.08 4.20 5.25
N PHE A 358 -6.33 5.03 4.53
CA PHE A 358 -6.79 6.39 4.19
C PHE A 358 -7.99 6.41 3.23
N ASN A 359 -8.20 5.34 2.46
CA ASN A 359 -9.38 5.24 1.59
C ASN A 359 -10.70 5.23 2.35
N ARG A 360 -10.73 4.75 3.60
CA ARG A 360 -11.93 4.79 4.46
C ARG A 360 -12.45 6.21 4.71
N VAL A 361 -11.59 7.22 4.61
CA VAL A 361 -11.95 8.63 4.81
C VAL A 361 -11.89 9.45 3.52
N ARG A 362 -11.80 8.80 2.36
CA ARG A 362 -11.73 9.45 1.04
C ARG A 362 -12.84 10.47 0.83
N GLY A 363 -14.08 10.16 1.19
CA GLY A 363 -15.21 11.08 1.05
C GLY A 363 -15.04 12.38 1.88
N ILE A 364 -14.41 12.30 3.06
CA ILE A 364 -14.05 13.48 3.87
C ILE A 364 -12.93 14.25 3.16
N MET A 365 -11.92 13.56 2.61
CA MET A 365 -10.81 14.19 1.89
C MET A 365 -11.30 14.95 0.66
N GLU A 366 -12.16 14.34 -0.15
CA GLU A 366 -12.77 14.95 -1.34
C GLU A 366 -13.59 16.21 -0.98
N LYS A 367 -14.38 16.14 0.10
CA LYS A 367 -15.11 17.29 0.64
C LYS A 367 -14.15 18.43 0.99
N VAL A 368 -13.08 18.14 1.73
CA VAL A 368 -12.10 19.14 2.16
C VAL A 368 -11.38 19.77 0.96
N MET A 369 -10.95 18.97 -0.02
CA MET A 369 -10.30 19.48 -1.23
C MET A 369 -11.23 20.35 -2.06
N ASN A 370 -12.50 19.99 -2.18
CA ASN A 370 -13.50 20.82 -2.86
C ASN A 370 -13.76 22.14 -2.12
N GLU A 371 -13.81 22.12 -0.79
CA GLU A 371 -13.91 23.33 0.03
C GLU A 371 -12.68 24.23 -0.18
N LEU A 372 -11.47 23.69 -0.18
CA LEU A 372 -10.23 24.43 -0.45
C LEU A 372 -10.23 25.04 -1.85
N TYR A 373 -10.54 24.27 -2.88
CA TYR A 373 -10.59 24.75 -4.26
C TYR A 373 -11.55 25.96 -4.41
N ASN A 374 -12.63 25.98 -3.65
CA ASN A 374 -13.64 27.04 -3.64
C ASN A 374 -13.43 28.12 -2.55
N TYR A 375 -12.38 27.98 -1.71
CA TYR A 375 -12.12 28.91 -0.64
C TYR A 375 -11.76 30.31 -1.14
N ARG A 376 -12.47 31.34 -0.62
CA ARG A 376 -12.26 32.75 -0.99
C ARG A 376 -11.90 33.59 0.22
N ARG A 377 -11.01 34.53 0.03
CA ARG A 377 -10.71 35.60 0.96
C ARG A 377 -10.74 36.94 0.22
N GLY A 378 -11.56 37.88 0.68
CA GLY A 378 -11.74 39.16 -0.02
C GLY A 378 -12.25 39.00 -1.47
N GLY A 379 -13.05 37.97 -1.77
CA GLY A 379 -13.55 37.67 -3.12
C GLY A 379 -12.61 36.93 -4.03
N ILE A 380 -11.34 36.71 -3.62
CA ILE A 380 -10.29 36.05 -4.42
C ILE A 380 -10.19 34.57 -3.99
N TYR A 381 -10.14 33.67 -4.97
CA TYR A 381 -9.85 32.25 -4.74
C TYR A 381 -8.38 32.06 -4.34
N ILE A 382 -8.16 31.43 -3.19
CA ILE A 382 -6.83 31.33 -2.60
C ILE A 382 -6.03 30.13 -3.14
N TYR A 383 -6.71 29.01 -3.44
CA TYR A 383 -6.04 27.71 -3.74
C TYR A 383 -6.19 27.21 -5.17
N ARG A 384 -6.90 27.94 -6.05
CA ARG A 384 -7.07 27.51 -7.45
C ARG A 384 -5.78 27.44 -8.25
N THR A 385 -4.72 28.11 -7.81
CA THR A 385 -3.39 28.01 -8.40
C THR A 385 -2.55 26.89 -7.79
N SER A 386 -3.03 26.29 -6.70
CA SER A 386 -2.33 25.21 -5.98
C SER A 386 -2.99 23.85 -6.17
N ILE A 387 -4.25 23.81 -6.57
CA ILE A 387 -5.02 22.59 -6.80
C ILE A 387 -5.46 22.58 -8.25
N SER A 388 -5.17 21.49 -8.96
CA SER A 388 -5.64 21.31 -10.34
C SER A 388 -7.17 21.28 -10.41
N ARG A 389 -7.71 21.69 -11.55
CA ARG A 389 -9.15 21.55 -11.80
C ARG A 389 -9.59 20.09 -11.86
N ASP A 390 -8.72 19.26 -12.43
CA ASP A 390 -8.92 17.83 -12.66
C ASP A 390 -8.16 17.01 -11.58
N PHE A 391 -8.13 17.56 -10.34
CA PHE A 391 -7.48 16.93 -9.19
C PHE A 391 -8.15 15.61 -8.82
N GLU A 392 -7.34 14.61 -8.48
CA GLU A 392 -7.81 13.31 -8.00
C GLU A 392 -7.02 12.79 -6.78
N PHE A 393 -7.65 11.93 -5.99
CA PHE A 393 -6.96 11.05 -5.06
C PHE A 393 -6.67 9.71 -5.74
N ILE A 394 -5.42 9.27 -5.66
CA ILE A 394 -4.98 7.99 -6.20
C ILE A 394 -4.97 6.97 -5.07
N ASP A 395 -5.72 5.89 -5.23
CA ASP A 395 -5.66 4.68 -4.43
C ASP A 395 -4.63 3.72 -5.04
N PRO A 396 -3.45 3.53 -4.42
CA PRO A 396 -2.43 2.65 -4.97
C PRO A 396 -2.87 1.18 -5.05
N ALA A 397 -3.72 0.73 -4.14
CA ALA A 397 -4.24 -0.64 -4.15
C ALA A 397 -5.15 -0.89 -5.35
N GLU A 398 -6.05 0.06 -5.66
CA GLU A 398 -6.89 0.05 -6.86
C GLU A 398 -6.04 0.02 -8.14
N CYS A 399 -4.99 0.85 -8.19
CA CYS A 399 -4.06 0.87 -9.32
C CYS A 399 -3.33 -0.46 -9.49
N ALA A 400 -2.89 -1.08 -8.38
CA ALA A 400 -2.22 -2.38 -8.43
C ALA A 400 -3.14 -3.51 -8.89
N VAL A 401 -4.40 -3.50 -8.46
CA VAL A 401 -5.41 -4.48 -8.91
C VAL A 401 -5.71 -4.30 -10.40
N SER A 402 -5.88 -3.06 -10.89
CA SER A 402 -6.04 -2.78 -12.32
C SER A 402 -4.84 -3.26 -13.13
N GLU A 403 -3.62 -2.98 -12.67
CA GLU A 403 -2.38 -3.41 -13.34
C GLU A 403 -2.25 -4.94 -13.33
N ALA A 404 -2.63 -5.61 -12.23
CA ALA A 404 -2.66 -7.06 -12.13
C ALA A 404 -3.57 -7.68 -13.20
N TYR A 405 -4.77 -7.12 -13.39
CA TYR A 405 -5.69 -7.55 -14.44
C TYR A 405 -5.09 -7.39 -15.83
N GLU A 406 -4.51 -6.23 -16.12
CA GLU A 406 -3.88 -5.96 -17.42
C GLU A 406 -2.75 -6.95 -17.70
N ILE A 407 -1.88 -7.22 -16.71
CA ILE A 407 -0.79 -8.19 -16.82
C ILE A 407 -1.34 -9.58 -17.13
N LEU A 408 -2.28 -10.07 -16.33
CA LEU A 408 -2.84 -11.42 -16.51
C LEU A 408 -3.58 -11.56 -17.83
N ARG A 409 -4.27 -10.52 -18.25
CA ARG A 409 -4.96 -10.51 -19.55
C ARG A 409 -3.98 -10.52 -20.72
N GLN A 410 -2.94 -9.71 -20.68
CA GLN A 410 -1.92 -9.65 -21.74
C GLN A 410 -1.17 -10.95 -21.88
N ASP A 411 -0.86 -11.59 -20.76
CA ASP A 411 -0.14 -12.87 -20.71
C ASP A 411 -1.05 -14.09 -20.99
N GLY A 412 -2.39 -13.87 -21.11
CA GLY A 412 -3.36 -14.96 -21.28
C GLY A 412 -3.56 -15.84 -20.05
N ASN A 413 -3.23 -15.30 -18.87
CA ASN A 413 -3.20 -16.03 -17.60
C ASN A 413 -4.43 -15.76 -16.69
N LEU A 414 -5.46 -15.07 -17.17
CA LEU A 414 -6.73 -14.99 -16.43
C LEU A 414 -7.37 -16.37 -16.30
N ALA A 415 -8.01 -16.63 -15.15
CA ALA A 415 -8.73 -17.87 -14.91
C ALA A 415 -9.87 -18.09 -15.93
N LEU A 416 -10.26 -19.34 -16.13
CA LEU A 416 -11.41 -19.68 -16.95
C LEU A 416 -12.69 -19.19 -16.27
N ARG A 417 -13.52 -18.49 -17.04
CA ARG A 417 -14.78 -17.93 -16.54
C ARG A 417 -15.78 -19.02 -16.15
N GLY A 418 -16.62 -18.71 -15.17
CA GLY A 418 -17.70 -19.57 -14.71
C GLY A 418 -17.37 -20.39 -13.47
N GLU A 419 -16.14 -20.36 -13.01
CA GLU A 419 -15.77 -20.91 -11.72
C GLU A 419 -16.03 -19.88 -10.59
N LYS A 420 -16.18 -20.35 -9.36
CA LYS A 420 -16.29 -19.47 -8.20
C LYS A 420 -14.89 -19.02 -7.79
N SER A 421 -14.76 -17.74 -7.49
CA SER A 421 -13.55 -17.24 -6.86
C SER A 421 -13.31 -17.93 -5.51
N MET A 422 -12.05 -18.24 -5.22
CA MET A 422 -11.65 -18.92 -4.00
C MET A 422 -10.61 -18.09 -3.26
N LEU A 423 -10.58 -18.23 -1.94
CA LEU A 423 -9.55 -17.63 -1.09
C LEU A 423 -8.97 -18.70 -0.18
N THR A 424 -7.65 -18.83 -0.22
CA THR A 424 -6.89 -19.58 0.77
C THR A 424 -6.02 -18.61 1.54
N SER A 425 -6.21 -18.55 2.86
CA SER A 425 -5.45 -17.63 3.69
C SER A 425 -4.45 -18.39 4.58
N PHE A 426 -3.26 -17.82 4.71
CA PHE A 426 -2.18 -18.31 5.55
C PHE A 426 -1.75 -17.23 6.53
N ILE A 427 -1.12 -17.63 7.63
CA ILE A 427 -0.57 -16.72 8.64
C ILE A 427 0.80 -17.20 9.09
N SER A 428 1.74 -16.28 9.28
CA SER A 428 3.02 -16.60 9.88
C SER A 428 2.90 -16.60 11.41
N LEU A 429 3.44 -17.63 12.05
CA LEU A 429 3.51 -17.80 13.50
C LEU A 429 4.96 -18.00 13.94
N PRO A 430 5.35 -17.59 15.16
CA PRO A 430 6.63 -18.00 15.74
C PRO A 430 6.75 -19.53 15.75
N SER A 431 7.93 -20.04 15.37
CA SER A 431 8.22 -21.47 15.47
C SER A 431 8.20 -21.91 16.95
N SER A 432 7.71 -23.10 17.21
CA SER A 432 7.72 -23.70 18.57
C SER A 432 9.13 -23.88 19.18
N SER A 433 10.19 -23.76 18.36
CA SER A 433 11.58 -23.76 18.80
C SER A 433 12.03 -22.44 19.43
N ILE A 434 11.25 -21.37 19.30
CA ILE A 434 11.58 -20.04 19.82
C ILE A 434 11.42 -20.02 21.35
N PRO A 435 12.45 -19.56 22.09
CA PRO A 435 12.38 -19.46 23.54
C PRO A 435 11.23 -18.54 24.00
N PRO A 436 10.48 -18.90 25.06
CA PRO A 436 9.38 -18.04 25.56
C PRO A 436 9.81 -16.62 25.93
N ALA A 437 11.07 -16.40 26.33
CA ALA A 437 11.60 -15.07 26.61
C ALA A 437 11.69 -14.14 25.38
N SER A 438 11.61 -14.70 24.18
CA SER A 438 11.60 -13.98 22.90
C SER A 438 10.19 -13.64 22.42
N LEU A 439 9.16 -14.08 23.17
CA LEU A 439 7.75 -13.84 22.83
C LEU A 439 7.14 -12.77 23.74
N GLY A 440 6.18 -12.04 23.20
CA GLY A 440 5.29 -11.16 23.93
C GLY A 440 4.11 -11.92 24.57
N PRO A 441 3.25 -11.22 25.30
CA PRO A 441 2.08 -11.81 25.95
C PRO A 441 1.03 -12.32 24.95
N ASP A 442 1.05 -11.84 23.73
CA ASP A 442 0.22 -12.23 22.59
C ASP A 442 0.70 -13.53 21.90
N GLY A 443 1.86 -14.05 22.33
CA GLY A 443 2.48 -15.23 21.73
C GLY A 443 3.28 -14.97 20.46
N TYR A 444 3.37 -13.71 20.00
CA TYR A 444 4.23 -13.29 18.89
C TYR A 444 5.60 -12.83 19.39
N PHE A 445 6.52 -12.53 18.47
CA PHE A 445 7.84 -12.04 18.86
C PHE A 445 7.74 -10.70 19.57
N ASN A 446 8.46 -10.56 20.70
CA ASN A 446 8.70 -9.23 21.24
C ASN A 446 9.62 -8.42 20.33
N ASP A 447 9.58 -7.09 20.42
CA ASP A 447 10.31 -6.19 19.54
C ASP A 447 11.82 -6.41 19.59
N THR A 448 12.37 -6.68 20.77
CA THR A 448 13.81 -6.91 20.95
C THR A 448 14.28 -8.11 20.13
N PHE A 449 13.57 -9.22 20.18
CA PHE A 449 13.91 -10.38 19.35
C PHE A 449 13.62 -10.13 17.87
N LYS A 450 12.41 -9.62 17.58
CA LYS A 450 11.91 -9.40 16.22
C LYS A 450 12.91 -8.60 15.38
N PHE A 451 13.30 -7.43 15.87
CA PHE A 451 14.10 -6.46 15.12
C PHE A 451 15.62 -6.65 15.25
N SER A 452 16.09 -7.57 16.12
CA SER A 452 17.51 -7.92 16.23
C SER A 452 17.93 -9.15 15.42
N ARG A 453 17.00 -9.82 14.74
CA ARG A 453 17.33 -11.02 13.92
C ARG A 453 18.33 -10.66 12.81
N THR A 454 19.21 -11.61 12.52
CA THR A 454 20.31 -11.40 11.58
C THR A 454 19.97 -11.99 10.21
N CYS A 455 20.21 -11.21 9.16
CA CYS A 455 20.11 -11.64 7.77
C CYS A 455 21.12 -12.77 7.47
N GLY A 456 20.74 -13.70 6.59
CA GLY A 456 21.61 -14.79 6.10
C GLY A 456 21.65 -16.05 6.98
N THR A 457 20.92 -16.08 8.10
CA THR A 457 20.76 -17.29 8.91
C THR A 457 19.71 -18.22 8.30
N GLU A 458 19.96 -19.53 8.32
CA GLU A 458 18.99 -20.54 7.86
C GLU A 458 18.14 -21.08 9.01
N ASP A 459 17.76 -20.19 9.94
CA ASP A 459 16.93 -20.54 11.08
C ASP A 459 15.44 -20.39 10.73
N ILE A 460 14.66 -21.44 11.00
CA ILE A 460 13.20 -21.40 10.89
C ILE A 460 12.64 -20.73 12.14
N THR A 461 12.67 -19.39 12.16
CA THR A 461 12.09 -18.61 13.27
C THR A 461 10.57 -18.47 13.14
N THR A 462 10.04 -18.50 11.91
CA THR A 462 8.61 -18.43 11.61
C THR A 462 8.15 -19.62 10.81
N LYS A 463 6.91 -20.03 11.00
CA LYS A 463 6.22 -21.07 10.22
C LYS A 463 4.92 -20.51 9.68
N VAL A 464 4.68 -20.75 8.40
CA VAL A 464 3.43 -20.34 7.75
C VAL A 464 2.45 -21.51 7.82
N VAL A 465 1.29 -21.24 8.40
CA VAL A 465 0.22 -22.20 8.62
C VAL A 465 -1.11 -21.68 8.03
N PRO A 466 -2.15 -22.53 7.84
CA PRO A 466 -3.47 -22.04 7.47
C PRO A 466 -3.99 -21.01 8.47
N PHE A 467 -4.56 -19.93 7.95
CA PHE A 467 -5.13 -18.87 8.76
C PHE A 467 -6.28 -19.40 9.64
N ALA A 468 -6.34 -18.93 10.88
CA ALA A 468 -7.51 -19.14 11.75
C ALA A 468 -7.69 -17.92 12.65
N PRO A 469 -8.94 -17.51 12.97
CA PRO A 469 -9.23 -16.34 13.82
C PRO A 469 -8.56 -16.35 15.20
N ARG A 470 -8.28 -17.52 15.75
CA ARG A 470 -7.57 -17.65 17.03
C ARG A 470 -6.12 -17.13 17.04
N TYR A 471 -5.58 -16.83 15.87
CA TYR A 471 -4.22 -16.32 15.72
C TYR A 471 -4.15 -14.79 15.60
N ILE A 472 -5.29 -14.12 15.63
CA ILE A 472 -5.38 -12.66 15.50
C ILE A 472 -6.15 -12.05 16.65
N GLU A 473 -5.97 -10.75 16.84
CA GLU A 473 -6.67 -9.98 17.85
C GLU A 473 -8.04 -9.51 17.35
N ASP A 474 -8.95 -9.17 18.26
CA ASP A 474 -10.29 -8.67 17.91
C ASP A 474 -10.25 -7.41 17.03
N GLY A 475 -9.21 -6.57 17.17
CA GLY A 475 -9.00 -5.39 16.33
C GLY A 475 -8.72 -5.75 14.87
N GLU A 476 -7.81 -6.69 14.66
CA GLU A 476 -7.45 -7.20 13.34
C GLU A 476 -8.63 -7.94 12.67
N LEU A 477 -9.38 -8.73 13.47
CA LEU A 477 -10.57 -9.40 12.96
C LEU A 477 -11.60 -8.39 12.44
N ARG A 478 -11.83 -7.29 13.17
CA ARG A 478 -12.75 -6.23 12.72
C ARG A 478 -12.32 -5.62 11.39
N CYS A 479 -11.01 -5.39 11.18
CA CYS A 479 -10.53 -4.90 9.89
C CYS A 479 -10.87 -5.88 8.74
N ILE A 480 -10.74 -7.20 8.99
CA ILE A 480 -11.10 -8.22 8.01
C ILE A 480 -12.63 -8.27 7.79
N GLU A 481 -13.44 -8.06 8.83
CA GLU A 481 -14.90 -8.00 8.75
C GLU A 481 -15.41 -6.79 7.93
N GLU A 482 -14.60 -5.74 7.80
CA GLU A 482 -14.87 -4.60 6.92
C GLU A 482 -14.71 -4.94 5.41
N CYS A 483 -14.16 -6.13 5.10
CA CYS A 483 -13.99 -6.68 3.76
C CYS A 483 -14.99 -7.83 3.53
N PRO A 484 -16.26 -7.57 3.14
CA PRO A 484 -17.35 -8.54 3.23
C PRO A 484 -17.18 -9.79 2.34
N GLU A 485 -16.71 -9.65 1.09
CA GLU A 485 -16.51 -10.80 0.20
C GLU A 485 -15.34 -11.67 0.69
N THR A 486 -14.25 -11.02 1.09
CA THR A 486 -13.08 -11.67 1.69
C THR A 486 -13.47 -12.42 2.97
N PHE A 487 -14.21 -11.77 3.87
CA PHE A 487 -14.63 -12.38 5.14
C PHE A 487 -15.54 -13.57 4.94
N ILE A 488 -16.47 -13.52 3.98
CA ILE A 488 -17.33 -14.65 3.60
C ILE A 488 -16.48 -15.84 3.15
N LEU A 489 -15.48 -15.62 2.28
CA LEU A 489 -14.62 -16.69 1.79
C LEU A 489 -13.73 -17.27 2.91
N ILE A 490 -13.16 -16.45 3.77
CA ILE A 490 -12.39 -16.91 4.95
C ILE A 490 -13.28 -17.79 5.83
N ARG A 491 -14.48 -17.33 6.17
CA ARG A 491 -15.40 -18.07 7.01
C ARG A 491 -15.78 -19.44 6.41
N ASN A 492 -16.00 -19.48 5.08
CA ASN A 492 -16.35 -20.72 4.40
C ASN A 492 -15.16 -21.70 4.30
N SER A 493 -13.92 -21.23 4.36
CA SER A 493 -12.73 -22.09 4.36
C SER A 493 -12.41 -22.70 5.72
N LEU A 494 -13.04 -22.21 6.81
CA LEU A 494 -12.83 -22.67 8.18
C LEU A 494 -13.77 -23.81 8.60
N TYR A 495 -14.78 -24.11 7.80
CA TYR A 495 -15.78 -25.16 8.00
C TYR A 495 -15.80 -26.15 6.84
#